data_c7a84323eaae818e43bd27cf4064cef7
#
_entry.id   c7a84323eaae818e43bd27cf4064cef7
#
_cell.length_a   1.000
_cell.length_b   1.000
_cell.length_c   1.000
_cell.angle_alpha   90.00
_cell.angle_beta   90.00
_cell.angle_gamma   90.00
#
_symmetry.space_group_name_H-M   'P 1'
#
loop_
_entity.id
_entity.type
_entity.pdbx_description
1 polymer ?
#
loop_
_entity_poly.entity_id
_entity_poly.type
_entity_poly.pdbx_seq_one_letter_code
_entity_poly.pdbx_strand_id
1 'polypeptide(L)'
;MRIYFYTFLLLSFSSFGQGTVLFNDDFQQGIPGSFSMLDLDLNTPNTQVSEFNAAWIAVVDPENALDTVAAATSFFENPDTANRWLITPAINLGAFGNYLTWNAKSQDASYPDNYLVLLSTTDNQASSFSDTIAFVTGENFEWTSREVNLTAQGYDNASIYLAFVLRTYDGFKLYIDDIEVRSLDNTSIDEPALPFLSFFPNPAASIIHLNYSELVQIYSPTGSLMYSGNDSEISLESFASGMYLIKAAGYSPTRFIKL
;
A
#
# COMPACT_ATOMS: atom_id res chain seq x y z
N MET A 1 13.23 -27.59 45.03
CA MET A 1 12.39 -27.54 43.84
C MET A 1 12.60 -26.16 43.17
N ARG A 2 13.40 -26.05 42.11
CA ARG A 2 13.67 -24.80 41.42
C ARG A 2 12.66 -24.65 40.29
N ILE A 3 11.80 -23.64 40.34
CA ILE A 3 10.81 -23.30 39.34
C ILE A 3 11.53 -22.41 38.32
N TYR A 4 11.66 -22.85 37.09
CA TYR A 4 12.15 -22.07 35.96
C TYR A 4 10.95 -21.37 35.32
N PHE A 5 10.90 -20.04 35.38
CA PHE A 5 9.98 -19.21 34.58
C PHE A 5 10.56 -19.05 33.19
N TYR A 6 9.91 -19.63 32.20
CA TYR A 6 10.18 -19.32 30.79
C TYR A 6 9.36 -18.11 30.36
N THR A 7 10.05 -16.98 30.18
CA THR A 7 9.44 -15.79 29.58
C THR A 7 9.33 -16.01 28.08
N PHE A 8 8.12 -16.22 27.59
CA PHE A 8 7.85 -16.31 26.14
C PHE A 8 7.82 -14.88 25.58
N LEU A 9 8.86 -14.49 24.85
CA LEU A 9 8.92 -13.22 24.12
C LEU A 9 8.06 -13.35 22.86
N LEU A 10 6.85 -12.79 22.87
CA LEU A 10 6.01 -12.65 21.68
C LEU A 10 6.59 -11.54 20.81
N LEU A 11 7.36 -11.91 19.79
CA LEU A 11 7.73 -11.04 18.70
C LEU A 11 6.48 -10.85 17.81
N SER A 12 5.84 -9.69 17.89
CA SER A 12 4.82 -9.27 16.94
C SER A 12 5.52 -8.94 15.62
N PHE A 13 5.50 -9.83 14.65
CA PHE A 13 5.82 -9.50 13.28
C PHE A 13 4.64 -8.69 12.72
N SER A 14 4.86 -7.42 12.44
CA SER A 14 3.97 -6.65 11.58
C SER A 14 4.07 -7.28 10.19
N SER A 15 3.06 -8.06 9.80
CA SER A 15 2.91 -8.54 8.43
C SER A 15 2.48 -7.34 7.59
N PHE A 16 3.44 -6.64 7.00
CA PHE A 16 3.14 -5.76 5.89
C PHE A 16 2.61 -6.64 4.75
N GLY A 17 1.44 -6.29 4.21
CA GLY A 17 0.90 -6.97 3.04
C GLY A 17 1.98 -7.04 1.95
N GLN A 18 2.12 -8.17 1.28
CA GLN A 18 3.04 -8.31 0.16
C GLN A 18 2.64 -7.30 -0.90
N GLY A 19 3.51 -6.34 -1.18
CA GLY A 19 3.32 -5.33 -2.19
C GLY A 19 4.58 -5.18 -3.01
N THR A 20 4.42 -4.82 -4.28
CA THR A 20 5.54 -4.54 -5.17
C THR A 20 5.99 -3.10 -4.97
N VAL A 21 7.28 -2.88 -4.69
CA VAL A 21 7.88 -1.54 -4.69
C VAL A 21 8.01 -1.07 -6.14
N LEU A 22 7.36 0.05 -6.45
CA LEU A 22 7.34 0.65 -7.78
C LEU A 22 8.43 1.72 -7.93
N PHE A 23 8.75 2.39 -6.82
CA PHE A 23 9.79 3.40 -6.72
C PHE A 23 10.27 3.50 -5.27
N ASN A 24 11.56 3.70 -5.05
CA ASN A 24 12.11 4.08 -3.75
C ASN A 24 13.40 4.88 -3.93
N ASP A 25 13.66 5.79 -3.00
CA ASP A 25 14.94 6.50 -2.85
C ASP A 25 15.14 6.85 -1.38
N ASP A 26 16.31 6.48 -0.85
CA ASP A 26 16.78 6.74 0.51
C ASP A 26 17.90 7.79 0.55
N PHE A 27 18.18 8.42 -0.55
CA PHE A 27 19.20 9.47 -0.73
C PHE A 27 20.62 9.13 -0.23
N GLN A 28 20.93 7.88 0.08
CA GLN A 28 22.25 7.45 0.59
C GLN A 28 23.39 7.75 -0.38
N GLN A 29 23.12 7.85 -1.67
CA GLN A 29 24.10 8.19 -2.71
C GLN A 29 23.95 9.66 -3.18
N GLY A 30 23.26 10.50 -2.42
CA GLY A 30 22.86 11.84 -2.81
C GLY A 30 21.56 11.88 -3.59
N ILE A 31 21.08 13.07 -3.99
CA ILE A 31 19.89 13.19 -4.82
C ILE A 31 20.23 12.72 -6.24
N PRO A 32 19.58 11.64 -6.74
CA PRO A 32 19.88 11.12 -8.08
C PRO A 32 19.58 12.12 -9.19
N GLY A 33 20.39 12.07 -10.26
CA GLY A 33 20.20 12.94 -11.43
C GLY A 33 18.89 12.68 -12.22
N SER A 34 18.12 11.65 -11.85
CA SER A 34 16.77 11.38 -12.37
C SER A 34 15.70 12.28 -11.74
N PHE A 35 15.98 12.85 -10.56
CA PHE A 35 15.14 13.89 -9.96
C PHE A 35 15.30 15.22 -10.67
N SER A 36 14.26 16.02 -10.69
CA SER A 36 14.31 17.41 -11.12
C SER A 36 14.18 18.32 -9.91
N MET A 37 15.02 19.37 -9.85
CA MET A 37 14.96 20.36 -8.78
C MET A 37 14.69 21.73 -9.38
N LEU A 38 13.72 22.47 -8.82
CA LEU A 38 13.40 23.82 -9.27
C LEU A 38 13.44 24.79 -8.09
N ASP A 39 14.21 25.85 -8.27
CA ASP A 39 14.20 27.02 -7.39
C ASP A 39 13.35 28.11 -8.05
N LEU A 40 12.12 28.26 -7.57
CA LEU A 40 11.16 29.22 -8.13
C LEU A 40 10.98 30.46 -7.25
N ASP A 41 11.63 30.52 -6.09
CA ASP A 41 11.69 31.74 -5.25
C ASP A 41 12.90 32.62 -5.58
N LEU A 42 13.98 32.02 -6.06
CA LEU A 42 15.25 32.69 -6.35
C LEU A 42 15.85 33.47 -5.15
N ASN A 43 15.44 33.09 -3.94
CA ASN A 43 15.91 33.74 -2.72
C ASN A 43 17.32 33.26 -2.34
N THR A 44 18.11 34.18 -1.83
CA THR A 44 19.46 33.86 -1.34
C THR A 44 19.38 33.25 0.06
N PRO A 45 19.86 32.02 0.27
CA PRO A 45 19.92 31.43 1.60
C PRO A 45 20.75 32.30 2.55
N ASN A 46 20.32 32.36 3.82
CA ASN A 46 21.08 33.08 4.85
C ASN A 46 22.49 32.51 4.99
N THR A 47 23.45 33.32 5.36
CA THR A 47 24.87 32.91 5.52
C THR A 47 25.05 31.76 6.49
N GLN A 48 24.14 31.56 7.46
CA GLN A 48 24.16 30.45 8.42
C GLN A 48 23.79 29.09 7.78
N VAL A 49 23.21 29.12 6.58
CA VAL A 49 22.78 27.93 5.80
C VAL A 49 23.34 28.02 4.37
N SER A 50 24.53 28.60 4.21
CA SER A 50 25.17 28.84 2.92
C SER A 50 25.51 27.58 2.13
N GLU A 51 25.44 26.40 2.76
CA GLU A 51 25.54 25.09 2.10
C GLU A 51 24.37 24.82 1.12
N PHE A 52 23.21 25.45 1.31
CA PHE A 52 22.04 25.28 0.44
C PHE A 52 22.16 26.08 -0.87
N ASN A 53 23.04 25.63 -1.73
CA ASN A 53 23.38 26.27 -3.03
C ASN A 53 22.45 25.80 -4.18
N ALA A 54 21.45 25.01 -3.90
CA ALA A 54 20.41 24.54 -4.84
C ALA A 54 19.03 24.50 -4.12
N ALA A 55 17.97 24.27 -4.88
CA ALA A 55 16.61 24.13 -4.32
C ALA A 55 16.54 23.05 -3.23
N TRP A 56 17.16 21.91 -3.51
CA TRP A 56 17.36 20.79 -2.59
C TRP A 56 18.80 20.31 -2.70
N ILE A 57 19.35 19.81 -1.61
CA ILE A 57 20.67 19.21 -1.53
C ILE A 57 20.63 17.94 -0.71
N ALA A 58 21.57 17.02 -0.94
CA ALA A 58 21.78 15.89 -0.04
C ALA A 58 22.69 16.32 1.11
N VAL A 59 22.29 16.01 2.34
CA VAL A 59 23.06 16.28 3.55
C VAL A 59 23.08 15.04 4.45
N VAL A 60 24.11 14.95 5.29
CA VAL A 60 24.12 13.93 6.36
C VAL A 60 23.00 14.25 7.35
N ASP A 61 22.22 13.23 7.77
CA ASP A 61 21.21 13.38 8.80
C ASP A 61 21.84 13.92 10.09
N PRO A 62 21.33 15.03 10.65
CA PRO A 62 21.90 15.61 11.87
C PRO A 62 21.83 14.68 13.10
N GLU A 63 21.01 13.64 13.08
CA GLU A 63 20.85 12.66 14.15
C GLU A 63 21.54 11.32 13.87
N ASN A 64 21.88 11.05 12.61
CA ASN A 64 22.51 9.80 12.19
C ASN A 64 23.63 10.05 11.17
N ALA A 65 24.87 10.09 11.62
CA ALA A 65 26.02 10.35 10.75
C ALA A 65 26.27 9.28 9.67
N LEU A 66 25.56 8.17 9.68
CA LEU A 66 25.64 7.10 8.67
C LEU A 66 24.53 7.22 7.61
N ASP A 67 23.69 8.23 7.73
CA ASP A 67 22.54 8.45 6.90
C ASP A 67 22.63 9.76 6.10
N THR A 68 22.05 9.78 4.90
CA THR A 68 22.06 10.94 4.01
C THR A 68 20.64 11.19 3.51
N VAL A 69 20.16 12.41 3.66
CA VAL A 69 18.77 12.79 3.41
C VAL A 69 18.69 13.96 2.43
N ALA A 70 17.56 14.13 1.75
CA ALA A 70 17.29 15.33 0.96
C ALA A 70 16.87 16.49 1.88
N ALA A 71 17.45 17.67 1.68
CA ALA A 71 17.16 18.83 2.49
C ALA A 71 16.93 20.09 1.65
N ALA A 72 16.06 20.97 2.14
CA ALA A 72 15.83 22.31 1.60
C ALA A 72 15.77 23.32 2.74
N THR A 73 16.00 24.61 2.44
CA THR A 73 15.91 25.68 3.42
C THR A 73 14.91 26.74 3.00
N SER A 74 14.20 27.29 3.98
CA SER A 74 13.33 28.47 3.87
C SER A 74 13.90 29.68 4.64
N PHE A 75 15.14 29.55 5.17
CA PHE A 75 15.83 30.62 5.87
C PHE A 75 16.69 31.43 4.90
N PHE A 76 16.20 32.61 4.54
CA PHE A 76 16.83 33.49 3.55
C PHE A 76 17.45 34.74 4.19
N GLU A 77 18.31 35.43 3.44
CA GLU A 77 18.88 36.74 3.87
C GLU A 77 17.77 37.77 4.11
N ASN A 78 16.76 37.77 3.24
CA ASN A 78 15.54 38.56 3.42
C ASN A 78 14.37 37.58 3.56
N PRO A 79 13.61 37.59 4.69
CA PRO A 79 12.51 36.68 4.89
C PRO A 79 11.50 36.71 3.76
N ASP A 80 11.21 35.57 3.17
CA ASP A 80 10.23 35.38 2.10
C ASP A 80 9.71 33.93 2.12
N THR A 81 8.69 33.66 1.32
CA THR A 81 8.11 32.34 1.19
C THR A 81 8.93 31.48 0.23
N ALA A 82 9.44 30.36 0.71
CA ALA A 82 10.12 29.37 -0.12
C ALA A 82 9.21 28.81 -1.23
N ASN A 83 9.81 28.51 -2.37
CA ASN A 83 9.16 27.82 -3.48
C ASN A 83 10.16 26.86 -4.15
N ARG A 84 10.58 25.83 -3.39
CA ARG A 84 11.67 24.91 -3.75
C ARG A 84 11.13 23.52 -3.97
N TRP A 85 11.35 22.99 -5.16
CA TRP A 85 10.75 21.77 -5.65
C TRP A 85 11.77 20.65 -5.75
N LEU A 86 11.40 19.46 -5.25
CA LEU A 86 12.06 18.17 -5.50
C LEU A 86 11.07 17.27 -6.20
N ILE A 87 11.34 16.94 -7.46
CA ILE A 87 10.41 16.21 -8.34
C ILE A 87 11.01 14.86 -8.67
N THR A 88 10.26 13.79 -8.40
CA THR A 88 10.66 12.40 -8.74
C THR A 88 10.72 12.17 -10.25
N PRO A 89 11.44 11.16 -10.73
CA PRO A 89 11.21 10.64 -12.08
C PRO A 89 9.78 10.11 -12.23
N ALA A 90 9.41 9.73 -13.47
CA ALA A 90 8.12 9.10 -13.74
C ALA A 90 7.99 7.76 -12.99
N ILE A 91 6.85 7.56 -12.33
CA ILE A 91 6.51 6.36 -11.56
C ILE A 91 5.27 5.74 -12.17
N ASN A 92 5.35 4.46 -12.56
CA ASN A 92 4.21 3.74 -13.12
C ASN A 92 3.45 3.02 -12.00
N LEU A 93 2.24 3.47 -11.72
CA LEU A 93 1.38 2.90 -10.68
C LEU A 93 0.78 1.55 -11.08
N GLY A 94 0.57 0.69 -10.10
CA GLY A 94 -0.12 -0.58 -10.25
C GLY A 94 -1.62 -0.42 -10.47
N ALA A 95 -2.30 -1.56 -10.69
CA ALA A 95 -3.73 -1.60 -10.96
C ALA A 95 -4.59 -1.21 -9.74
N PHE A 96 -4.06 -1.32 -8.53
CA PHE A 96 -4.73 -0.91 -7.31
C PHE A 96 -3.77 -0.92 -6.10
N GLY A 97 -4.22 -0.34 -4.97
CA GLY A 97 -3.47 -0.40 -3.71
C GLY A 97 -2.15 0.36 -3.78
N ASN A 98 -2.11 1.48 -4.51
CA ASN A 98 -0.95 2.33 -4.64
C ASN A 98 -0.84 3.26 -3.43
N TYR A 99 0.30 3.22 -2.75
CA TYR A 99 0.63 4.03 -1.59
C TYR A 99 1.95 4.75 -1.80
N LEU A 100 1.97 6.02 -1.45
CA LEU A 100 3.19 6.80 -1.27
C LEU A 100 3.49 6.88 0.22
N THR A 101 4.73 6.59 0.62
CA THR A 101 5.25 6.85 1.97
C THR A 101 6.54 7.66 1.89
N TRP A 102 6.82 8.44 2.93
CA TRP A 102 8.08 9.16 3.10
C TRP A 102 8.29 9.48 4.56
N ASN A 103 9.51 9.75 4.95
CA ASN A 103 9.86 10.32 6.24
C ASN A 103 10.17 11.81 6.09
N ALA A 104 9.73 12.62 7.04
CA ALA A 104 9.96 14.06 7.03
C ALA A 104 10.28 14.57 8.43
N LYS A 105 11.03 15.70 8.48
CA LYS A 105 11.42 16.35 9.71
C LYS A 105 11.75 17.82 9.46
N SER A 106 11.31 18.73 10.35
CA SER A 106 11.87 20.08 10.46
C SER A 106 13.05 20.09 11.42
N GLN A 107 14.09 20.85 11.11
CA GLN A 107 15.26 20.98 12.00
C GLN A 107 14.93 21.61 13.34
N ASP A 108 14.06 22.60 13.39
CA ASP A 108 13.79 23.43 14.56
C ASP A 108 12.30 23.48 14.88
N ALA A 109 11.96 23.06 16.10
CA ALA A 109 10.58 23.09 16.59
C ALA A 109 9.98 24.51 16.69
N SER A 110 10.84 25.55 16.79
CA SER A 110 10.40 26.95 16.86
C SER A 110 10.15 27.57 15.48
N TYR A 111 10.71 26.94 14.43
CA TYR A 111 10.61 27.38 13.05
C TYR A 111 10.24 26.19 12.14
N PRO A 112 9.09 25.57 12.37
CA PRO A 112 8.67 24.37 11.63
C PRO A 112 8.35 24.72 10.18
N ASP A 113 8.74 23.81 9.28
CA ASP A 113 8.53 23.99 7.85
C ASP A 113 7.17 23.47 7.40
N ASN A 114 6.62 24.14 6.37
CA ASN A 114 5.40 23.74 5.66
C ASN A 114 5.78 23.27 4.26
N TYR A 115 5.16 22.22 3.79
CA TYR A 115 5.38 21.78 2.42
C TYR A 115 4.12 21.11 1.82
N LEU A 116 4.12 21.05 0.50
CA LEU A 116 3.12 20.35 -0.29
C LEU A 116 3.72 19.08 -0.88
N VAL A 117 2.91 18.06 -1.06
CA VAL A 117 3.18 16.97 -2.00
C VAL A 117 2.16 17.10 -3.12
N LEU A 118 2.69 17.35 -4.32
CA LEU A 118 1.90 17.56 -5.53
C LEU A 118 2.06 16.36 -6.47
N LEU A 119 1.06 16.16 -7.34
CA LEU A 119 1.06 15.10 -8.32
C LEU A 119 0.76 15.65 -9.73
N SER A 120 1.51 15.16 -10.71
CA SER A 120 1.26 15.35 -12.13
C SER A 120 1.09 13.99 -12.83
N THR A 121 0.13 13.87 -13.75
CA THR A 121 -0.07 12.70 -14.60
C THR A 121 0.44 12.91 -16.03
N THR A 122 1.11 14.01 -16.31
CA THR A 122 1.56 14.39 -17.65
C THR A 122 3.08 14.47 -17.75
N ASP A 123 3.69 15.41 -17.07
CA ASP A 123 5.14 15.64 -17.10
C ASP A 123 5.67 16.25 -15.79
N ASN A 124 6.97 16.53 -15.72
CA ASN A 124 7.66 17.11 -14.56
C ASN A 124 7.78 18.64 -14.59
N GLN A 125 7.00 19.35 -15.44
CA GLN A 125 6.97 20.81 -15.42
C GLN A 125 6.14 21.32 -14.25
N ALA A 126 6.57 22.36 -13.55
CA ALA A 126 5.86 22.91 -12.38
C ALA A 126 4.38 23.24 -12.68
N SER A 127 4.08 23.70 -13.89
CA SER A 127 2.71 24.03 -14.33
C SER A 127 1.80 22.81 -14.51
N SER A 128 2.36 21.60 -14.55
CA SER A 128 1.62 20.35 -14.76
C SER A 128 1.17 19.70 -13.45
N PHE A 129 1.65 20.19 -12.31
CA PHE A 129 1.28 19.71 -10.98
C PHE A 129 0.01 20.42 -10.50
N SER A 130 -1.16 19.90 -10.88
CA SER A 130 -2.47 20.48 -10.53
C SER A 130 -3.04 19.93 -9.23
N ASP A 131 -2.62 18.74 -8.82
CA ASP A 131 -3.22 18.02 -7.72
C ASP A 131 -2.35 18.05 -6.46
N THR A 132 -2.90 18.56 -5.37
CA THR A 132 -2.27 18.53 -4.05
C THR A 132 -2.72 17.27 -3.33
N ILE A 133 -1.83 16.29 -3.18
CA ILE A 133 -2.13 15.02 -2.53
C ILE A 133 -1.81 15.02 -1.03
N ALA A 134 -0.95 15.94 -0.58
CA ALA A 134 -0.73 16.21 0.84
C ALA A 134 -0.32 17.67 1.06
N PHE A 135 -0.77 18.24 2.18
CA PHE A 135 -0.33 19.53 2.69
C PHE A 135 0.06 19.38 4.16
N VAL A 136 1.33 19.54 4.46
CA VAL A 136 1.86 19.46 5.82
C VAL A 136 2.14 20.86 6.33
N THR A 137 1.50 21.22 7.43
CA THR A 137 1.67 22.51 8.10
C THR A 137 2.41 22.28 9.41
N GLY A 138 3.56 22.89 9.56
CA GLY A 138 4.40 22.79 10.75
C GLY A 138 4.91 21.36 10.95
N GLU A 139 5.82 20.92 10.06
CA GLU A 139 6.40 19.58 10.18
C GLU A 139 7.07 19.37 11.55
N ASN A 140 7.01 18.14 12.06
CA ASN A 140 7.58 17.77 13.35
C ASN A 140 9.12 17.94 13.34
N PHE A 141 9.70 18.26 14.47
CA PHE A 141 11.15 18.29 14.66
C PHE A 141 11.77 16.90 14.87
N GLU A 142 10.94 15.87 15.09
CA GLU A 142 11.33 14.47 15.08
C GLU A 142 10.93 13.81 13.76
N TRP A 143 11.70 12.84 13.29
CA TRP A 143 11.37 12.07 12.10
C TRP A 143 9.94 11.50 12.18
N THR A 144 9.13 11.85 11.22
CA THR A 144 7.73 11.48 11.15
C THR A 144 7.44 10.78 9.82
N SER A 145 6.94 9.56 9.90
CA SER A 145 6.49 8.81 8.72
C SER A 145 5.14 9.33 8.24
N ARG A 146 5.03 9.55 6.95
CA ARG A 146 3.88 10.10 6.24
C ARG A 146 3.40 9.11 5.20
N GLU A 147 2.10 9.08 4.93
CA GLU A 147 1.50 8.18 3.95
C GLU A 147 0.36 8.86 3.19
N VAL A 148 0.23 8.54 1.90
CA VAL A 148 -0.91 8.89 1.05
C VAL A 148 -1.37 7.65 0.29
N ASN A 149 -2.66 7.34 0.38
CA ASN A 149 -3.28 6.30 -0.44
C ASN A 149 -3.65 6.88 -1.81
N LEU A 150 -2.81 6.64 -2.82
CA LEU A 150 -2.99 7.14 -4.18
C LEU A 150 -4.20 6.51 -4.87
N THR A 151 -4.48 5.22 -4.63
CA THR A 151 -5.67 4.54 -5.15
C THR A 151 -6.96 5.19 -4.65
N ALA A 152 -7.03 5.55 -3.35
CA ALA A 152 -8.19 6.24 -2.80
C ALA A 152 -8.43 7.63 -3.42
N GLN A 153 -7.38 8.24 -3.99
CA GLN A 153 -7.46 9.50 -4.72
C GLN A 153 -7.69 9.31 -6.24
N GLY A 154 -7.82 8.07 -6.70
CA GLY A 154 -8.16 7.75 -8.09
C GLY A 154 -6.97 7.53 -9.02
N TYR A 155 -5.75 7.37 -8.47
CA TYR A 155 -4.54 7.14 -9.26
C TYR A 155 -4.19 5.66 -9.30
N ASP A 156 -4.73 4.96 -10.30
CA ASP A 156 -4.39 3.57 -10.63
C ASP A 156 -4.00 3.46 -12.10
N ASN A 157 -3.10 2.54 -12.44
CA ASN A 157 -2.61 2.31 -13.81
C ASN A 157 -2.11 3.60 -14.51
N ALA A 158 -1.69 4.60 -13.74
CA ALA A 158 -1.22 5.88 -14.25
C ALA A 158 0.30 5.96 -14.19
N SER A 159 0.90 6.73 -15.10
CA SER A 159 2.27 7.22 -14.94
C SER A 159 2.21 8.59 -14.28
N ILE A 160 2.88 8.76 -13.16
CA ILE A 160 2.83 9.98 -12.36
C ILE A 160 4.21 10.53 -12.08
N TYR A 161 4.25 11.80 -11.72
CA TYR A 161 5.38 12.49 -11.09
C TYR A 161 4.92 13.03 -9.75
N LEU A 162 5.78 12.98 -8.74
CA LEU A 162 5.54 13.54 -7.43
C LEU A 162 6.47 14.72 -7.20
N ALA A 163 5.98 15.78 -6.56
CA ALA A 163 6.80 16.94 -6.19
C ALA A 163 6.64 17.24 -4.71
N PHE A 164 7.76 17.25 -3.98
CA PHE A 164 7.83 17.79 -2.62
C PHE A 164 8.23 19.26 -2.73
N VAL A 165 7.34 20.13 -2.28
CA VAL A 165 7.50 21.58 -2.50
C VAL A 165 7.54 22.30 -1.16
N LEU A 166 8.71 22.79 -0.76
CA LEU A 166 8.87 23.62 0.43
C LEU A 166 8.14 24.96 0.23
N ARG A 167 7.25 25.31 1.17
CA ARG A 167 6.38 26.51 1.11
C ARG A 167 6.33 27.26 2.44
N THR A 168 7.43 27.32 3.12
CA THR A 168 7.55 28.02 4.40
C THR A 168 7.94 29.48 4.22
N TYR A 169 7.36 30.36 5.01
CA TYR A 169 7.84 31.73 5.19
C TYR A 169 8.73 31.77 6.44
N ASP A 170 10.00 32.15 6.25
CA ASP A 170 10.97 32.38 7.34
C ASP A 170 11.04 31.21 8.35
N GLY A 171 11.17 29.98 7.84
CA GLY A 171 11.42 28.77 8.63
C GLY A 171 12.92 28.47 8.75
N PHE A 172 13.28 27.18 8.75
CA PHE A 172 14.71 26.83 8.83
C PHE A 172 15.11 25.77 7.79
N LYS A 173 15.07 24.49 8.14
CA LYS A 173 15.45 23.38 7.26
C LYS A 173 14.40 22.26 7.31
N LEU A 174 13.94 21.87 6.15
CA LEU A 174 13.11 20.67 5.96
C LEU A 174 13.98 19.52 5.45
N TYR A 175 13.82 18.34 6.03
CA TYR A 175 14.42 17.10 5.59
C TYR A 175 13.33 16.14 5.09
N ILE A 176 13.63 15.43 4.00
CA ILE A 176 12.79 14.36 3.44
C ILE A 176 13.69 13.16 3.19
N ASP A 177 13.18 11.96 3.51
CA ASP A 177 13.90 10.72 3.32
C ASP A 177 12.94 9.55 3.06
N ASP A 178 13.49 8.38 2.67
CA ASP A 178 12.77 7.13 2.49
C ASP A 178 11.50 7.28 1.63
N ILE A 179 11.60 8.00 0.50
CA ILE A 179 10.46 8.09 -0.41
C ILE A 179 10.22 6.73 -1.04
N GLU A 180 9.04 6.16 -0.82
CA GLU A 180 8.65 4.90 -1.42
C GLU A 180 7.25 4.97 -2.02
N VAL A 181 7.09 4.43 -3.23
CA VAL A 181 5.77 4.14 -3.83
C VAL A 181 5.67 2.63 -4.03
N ARG A 182 4.62 2.04 -3.48
CA ARG A 182 4.32 0.61 -3.62
C ARG A 182 2.90 0.39 -4.09
N SER A 183 2.66 -0.73 -4.77
CA SER A 183 1.32 -1.25 -5.02
C SER A 183 1.10 -2.52 -4.21
N LEU A 184 -0.12 -2.76 -3.77
CA LEU A 184 -0.49 -4.04 -3.19
C LEU A 184 -0.59 -5.08 -4.30
N ASP A 185 -0.05 -6.27 -4.06
CA ASP A 185 -0.24 -7.38 -4.97
C ASP A 185 -1.70 -7.83 -4.91
N ASN A 186 -2.32 -8.01 -6.07
CA ASN A 186 -3.63 -8.64 -6.13
C ASN A 186 -3.46 -10.11 -5.76
N THR A 187 -3.58 -10.42 -4.46
CA THR A 187 -3.61 -11.79 -3.97
C THR A 187 -4.98 -12.45 -4.20
N SER A 188 -5.69 -12.11 -5.29
CA SER A 188 -6.75 -12.96 -5.76
C SER A 188 -6.11 -14.31 -6.09
N ILE A 189 -6.33 -15.28 -5.24
CA ILE A 189 -6.13 -16.67 -5.61
C ILE A 189 -7.14 -16.86 -6.75
N ASP A 190 -6.66 -16.90 -7.98
CA ASP A 190 -7.40 -17.47 -9.09
C ASP A 190 -7.53 -18.97 -8.77
N GLU A 191 -8.45 -19.27 -7.86
CA GLU A 191 -8.87 -20.65 -7.65
C GLU A 191 -9.57 -21.05 -8.96
N PRO A 192 -8.99 -21.99 -9.71
CA PRO A 192 -9.61 -22.40 -10.97
C PRO A 192 -11.03 -22.82 -10.65
N ALA A 193 -11.99 -22.18 -11.31
CA ALA A 193 -13.41 -22.46 -11.09
C ALA A 193 -13.64 -23.96 -11.34
N LEU A 194 -13.80 -24.72 -10.28
CA LEU A 194 -14.09 -26.15 -10.37
C LEU A 194 -15.45 -26.32 -11.04
N PRO A 195 -15.62 -27.29 -11.94
CA PRO A 195 -16.90 -27.59 -12.56
C PRO A 195 -17.93 -27.99 -11.49
N PHE A 196 -19.20 -27.83 -11.80
CA PHE A 196 -20.28 -28.30 -10.93
C PHE A 196 -20.55 -29.81 -11.18
N LEU A 197 -20.77 -30.54 -10.09
CA LEU A 197 -21.18 -31.95 -10.20
C LEU A 197 -22.57 -32.05 -10.84
N SER A 198 -22.67 -32.86 -11.90
CA SER A 198 -23.97 -33.12 -12.55
C SER A 198 -24.70 -34.24 -11.85
N PHE A 199 -25.94 -33.99 -11.44
CA PHE A 199 -26.85 -34.96 -10.83
C PHE A 199 -28.32 -34.58 -11.12
N PHE A 200 -29.21 -35.57 -11.04
CA PHE A 200 -30.63 -35.38 -11.28
C PHE A 200 -31.48 -36.42 -10.51
N PRO A 201 -32.76 -36.10 -10.22
CA PRO A 201 -33.40 -34.81 -10.37
C PRO A 201 -32.98 -33.80 -9.26
N ASN A 202 -33.19 -32.53 -9.53
CA ASN A 202 -33.10 -31.47 -8.51
C ASN A 202 -34.25 -30.46 -8.79
N PRO A 203 -35.26 -30.35 -7.94
CA PRO A 203 -35.47 -31.03 -6.66
C PRO A 203 -35.67 -32.54 -6.77
N ALA A 204 -35.29 -33.29 -5.72
CA ALA A 204 -35.36 -34.75 -5.64
C ALA A 204 -36.35 -35.20 -4.57
N ALA A 205 -37.13 -36.23 -4.87
CA ALA A 205 -38.08 -36.81 -3.91
C ALA A 205 -37.49 -37.97 -3.09
N SER A 206 -36.97 -39.00 -3.73
CA SER A 206 -36.51 -40.23 -3.07
C SER A 206 -35.10 -40.64 -3.46
N ILE A 207 -34.65 -40.30 -4.65
CA ILE A 207 -33.36 -40.74 -5.19
C ILE A 207 -32.72 -39.59 -5.98
N ILE A 208 -31.40 -39.51 -5.95
CA ILE A 208 -30.58 -38.71 -6.91
C ILE A 208 -29.65 -39.64 -7.68
N HIS A 209 -29.51 -39.39 -8.96
CA HIS A 209 -28.57 -40.08 -9.84
C HIS A 209 -27.34 -39.18 -10.10
N LEU A 210 -26.17 -39.78 -10.00
CA LEU A 210 -24.89 -39.11 -10.22
C LEU A 210 -24.21 -39.74 -11.44
N ASN A 211 -23.68 -38.88 -12.30
CA ASN A 211 -22.76 -39.33 -13.35
C ASN A 211 -21.31 -39.20 -12.87
N TYR A 212 -21.04 -39.83 -11.72
CA TYR A 212 -19.75 -39.73 -11.03
C TYR A 212 -19.53 -41.01 -10.22
N SER A 213 -18.30 -41.58 -10.23
CA SER A 213 -18.00 -42.89 -9.67
C SER A 213 -16.98 -42.89 -8.53
N GLU A 214 -16.57 -41.69 -8.05
CA GLU A 214 -15.66 -41.54 -6.91
C GLU A 214 -16.44 -41.12 -5.66
N LEU A 215 -15.71 -40.86 -4.57
CA LEU A 215 -16.29 -40.52 -3.28
C LEU A 215 -17.11 -39.22 -3.34
N VAL A 216 -18.39 -39.35 -3.00
CA VAL A 216 -19.32 -38.23 -2.84
C VAL A 216 -19.74 -38.15 -1.38
N GLN A 217 -19.88 -36.95 -0.88
CA GLN A 217 -20.33 -36.64 0.48
C GLN A 217 -21.52 -35.69 0.41
N ILE A 218 -22.56 -35.97 1.21
CA ILE A 218 -23.75 -35.12 1.34
C ILE A 218 -23.85 -34.63 2.77
N TYR A 219 -24.03 -33.32 2.91
CA TYR A 219 -24.15 -32.66 4.21
C TYR A 219 -25.52 -31.99 4.38
N SER A 220 -26.05 -32.05 5.59
CA SER A 220 -27.26 -31.31 5.99
C SER A 220 -26.98 -29.80 6.02
N PRO A 221 -28.01 -28.94 6.13
CA PRO A 221 -27.84 -27.50 6.30
C PRO A 221 -27.05 -27.10 7.55
N THR A 222 -27.04 -27.97 8.57
CA THR A 222 -26.30 -27.79 9.81
C THR A 222 -24.85 -28.29 9.74
N GLY A 223 -24.39 -28.79 8.57
CA GLY A 223 -23.07 -29.33 8.36
C GLY A 223 -22.86 -30.79 8.78
N SER A 224 -23.91 -31.51 9.21
CA SER A 224 -23.79 -32.92 9.56
C SER A 224 -23.67 -33.79 8.30
N LEU A 225 -22.72 -34.74 8.30
CA LEU A 225 -22.55 -35.69 7.20
C LEU A 225 -23.72 -36.67 7.19
N MET A 226 -24.47 -36.72 6.08
CA MET A 226 -25.64 -37.56 5.88
C MET A 226 -25.36 -38.78 5.03
N TYR A 227 -24.43 -38.68 4.08
CA TYR A 227 -24.01 -39.76 3.20
C TYR A 227 -22.53 -39.61 2.84
N SER A 228 -21.83 -40.74 2.71
CA SER A 228 -20.48 -40.80 2.16
C SER A 228 -20.31 -42.15 1.43
N GLY A 229 -20.10 -42.09 0.12
CA GLY A 229 -19.99 -43.27 -0.72
C GLY A 229 -19.69 -42.92 -2.18
N ASN A 230 -19.67 -43.93 -3.03
CA ASN A 230 -19.40 -43.78 -4.47
C ASN A 230 -20.54 -44.37 -5.34
N ASP A 231 -21.73 -44.49 -4.75
CA ASP A 231 -22.90 -44.97 -5.47
C ASP A 231 -23.34 -43.97 -6.54
N SER A 232 -23.66 -44.45 -7.73
CA SER A 232 -24.22 -43.64 -8.81
C SER A 232 -25.73 -43.31 -8.58
N GLU A 233 -26.34 -43.95 -7.60
CA GLU A 233 -27.74 -43.81 -7.19
C GLU A 233 -27.78 -43.69 -5.68
N ILE A 234 -28.21 -42.54 -5.14
CA ILE A 234 -28.24 -42.31 -3.70
C ILE A 234 -29.68 -42.15 -3.24
N SER A 235 -30.11 -43.04 -2.32
CA SER A 235 -31.43 -42.95 -1.69
C SER A 235 -31.48 -41.81 -0.70
N LEU A 236 -32.57 -41.00 -0.78
CA LEU A 236 -32.83 -39.87 0.11
C LEU A 236 -34.00 -40.16 1.07
N GLU A 237 -34.41 -41.40 1.21
CA GLU A 237 -35.59 -41.76 2.07
C GLU A 237 -35.37 -41.38 3.55
N SER A 238 -34.13 -41.45 4.01
CA SER A 238 -33.78 -41.06 5.39
C SER A 238 -33.53 -39.55 5.55
N PHE A 239 -33.61 -38.76 4.47
CA PHE A 239 -33.39 -37.33 4.52
C PHE A 239 -34.73 -36.59 4.75
N ALA A 240 -34.72 -35.62 5.67
CA ALA A 240 -35.83 -34.71 5.84
C ALA A 240 -35.93 -33.76 4.62
N SER A 241 -37.14 -33.25 4.35
CA SER A 241 -37.30 -32.21 3.32
C SER A 241 -36.46 -30.99 3.66
N GLY A 242 -35.71 -30.46 2.66
CA GLY A 242 -34.82 -29.32 2.87
C GLY A 242 -33.70 -29.25 1.86
N MET A 243 -32.78 -28.27 2.07
CA MET A 243 -31.62 -28.04 1.22
C MET A 243 -30.40 -28.81 1.76
N TYR A 244 -29.68 -29.48 0.89
CA TYR A 244 -28.48 -30.23 1.20
C TYR A 244 -27.29 -29.77 0.32
N LEU A 245 -26.08 -30.04 0.79
CA LEU A 245 -24.83 -29.75 0.06
C LEU A 245 -24.16 -31.05 -0.35
N ILE A 246 -23.93 -31.23 -1.64
CA ILE A 246 -23.18 -32.35 -2.21
C ILE A 246 -21.76 -31.91 -2.54
N LYS A 247 -20.75 -32.68 -2.15
CA LYS A 247 -19.33 -32.45 -2.40
C LYS A 247 -18.71 -33.69 -3.06
N ALA A 248 -17.84 -33.44 -4.05
CA ALA A 248 -17.01 -34.45 -4.69
C ALA A 248 -15.63 -33.87 -5.01
N ALA A 249 -14.58 -34.68 -5.07
CA ALA A 249 -13.24 -34.25 -5.40
C ALA A 249 -13.21 -33.66 -6.83
N GLY A 250 -12.56 -32.52 -7.01
CA GLY A 250 -12.46 -31.85 -8.31
C GLY A 250 -13.73 -31.10 -8.77
N TYR A 251 -14.75 -30.97 -7.92
CA TYR A 251 -15.99 -30.25 -8.21
C TYR A 251 -16.32 -29.20 -7.17
N SER A 252 -16.96 -28.13 -7.61
CA SER A 252 -17.54 -27.13 -6.71
C SER A 252 -18.67 -27.73 -5.89
N PRO A 253 -18.74 -27.45 -4.58
CA PRO A 253 -19.85 -27.88 -3.74
C PRO A 253 -21.18 -27.41 -4.33
N THR A 254 -22.12 -28.30 -4.53
CA THR A 254 -23.41 -28.03 -5.21
C THR A 254 -24.57 -28.27 -4.26
N ARG A 255 -25.61 -27.46 -4.36
CA ARG A 255 -26.82 -27.55 -3.54
C ARG A 255 -27.92 -28.35 -4.27
N PHE A 256 -28.67 -29.18 -3.54
CA PHE A 256 -29.90 -29.76 -4.02
C PHE A 256 -31.03 -29.65 -2.99
N ILE A 257 -32.25 -29.79 -3.47
CA ILE A 257 -33.46 -29.70 -2.64
C ILE A 257 -34.11 -31.09 -2.57
N LYS A 258 -34.29 -31.59 -1.34
CA LYS A 258 -35.10 -32.76 -1.02
C LYS A 258 -36.54 -32.30 -0.77
N LEU A 259 -37.48 -32.85 -1.52
CA LEU A 259 -38.93 -32.61 -1.36
C LEU A 259 -39.53 -33.36 -0.16
#